data_e7fb0b62b95cbccd29448b30b0dcf0b5
#
_entry.id   e7fb0b62b95cbccd29448b30b0dcf0b5
#
_cell.length_a   1.000
_cell.length_b   1.000
_cell.length_c   1.000
_cell.angle_alpha   90.00
_cell.angle_beta   90.00
_cell.angle_gamma   90.00
#
_symmetry.space_group_name_H-M   'P 1'
#
loop_
_entity.id
_entity.type
_entity.pdbx_description
1 polymer ?
#
loop_
_entity_poly.entity_id
_entity_poly.type
_entity_poly.pdbx_seq_one_letter_code
_entity_poly.pdbx_strand_id
1 'polypeptide(L)'
;MNKVQRWEFIGILIIVGFGTTLHFWFEWTDYWKPIALIAAVNESTWEHFKMAFWPGLFFALIEYPFLKNITNNFYVAKFAGLFAMPVITMILFYGYTSLTGTHLLWADVIVFILSVIGGQWISLTILTKTGKLQPSSQNFAIAGLVILVLAFSLLSYFPLKNFLFTHHGTGEYGILSDYDHDHEH
;
A
#
# COMPACT_ATOMS: atom_id res chain seq x y z
N MET A 1 8.93 -23.15 -10.17
CA MET A 1 9.13 -21.82 -9.52
C MET A 1 10.47 -21.84 -8.77
N ASN A 2 11.33 -20.87 -9.04
CA ASN A 2 12.55 -20.67 -8.25
C ASN A 2 12.22 -20.03 -6.87
N LYS A 3 13.24 -19.90 -5.98
CA LYS A 3 13.02 -19.38 -4.62
C LYS A 3 12.46 -17.96 -4.62
N VAL A 4 12.94 -17.07 -5.49
CA VAL A 4 12.45 -15.68 -5.59
C VAL A 4 10.99 -15.65 -6.00
N GLN A 5 10.62 -16.42 -7.05
CA GLN A 5 9.23 -16.50 -7.51
C GLN A 5 8.28 -17.01 -6.42
N ARG A 6 8.72 -17.97 -5.58
CA ARG A 6 7.90 -18.48 -4.48
C ARG A 6 7.64 -17.40 -3.42
N TRP A 7 8.67 -16.64 -3.05
CA TRP A 7 8.53 -15.56 -2.08
C TRP A 7 7.60 -14.46 -2.59
N GLU A 8 7.76 -14.01 -3.84
CA GLU A 8 6.87 -13.00 -4.42
C GLU A 8 5.42 -13.50 -4.51
N PHE A 9 5.21 -14.77 -4.86
CA PHE A 9 3.85 -15.35 -4.87
C PHE A 9 3.23 -15.42 -3.46
N ILE A 10 3.99 -15.87 -2.46
CA ILE A 10 3.56 -15.86 -1.05
C ILE A 10 3.26 -14.41 -0.63
N GLY A 11 4.08 -13.45 -1.08
CA GLY A 11 3.86 -12.03 -0.84
C GLY A 11 2.48 -11.55 -1.33
N ILE A 12 2.06 -11.95 -2.53
CA ILE A 12 0.72 -11.60 -3.03
C ILE A 12 -0.36 -12.05 -2.04
N LEU A 13 -0.31 -13.31 -1.60
CA LEU A 13 -1.32 -13.87 -0.69
C LEU A 13 -1.33 -13.17 0.68
N ILE A 14 -0.14 -12.90 1.23
CA ILE A 14 -0.01 -12.23 2.53
C ILE A 14 -0.45 -10.76 2.43
N ILE A 15 -0.02 -10.05 1.39
CA ILE A 15 -0.38 -8.63 1.21
C ILE A 15 -1.89 -8.49 1.02
N VAL A 16 -2.52 -9.32 0.19
CA VAL A 16 -3.95 -9.28 -0.03
C VAL A 16 -4.70 -9.62 1.27
N GLY A 17 -4.35 -10.72 1.94
CA GLY A 17 -5.02 -11.14 3.17
C GLY A 17 -4.86 -10.13 4.30
N PHE A 18 -3.62 -9.70 4.59
CA PHE A 18 -3.36 -8.73 5.65
C PHE A 18 -3.88 -7.34 5.31
N GLY A 19 -3.73 -6.89 4.07
CA GLY A 19 -4.22 -5.60 3.62
C GLY A 19 -5.74 -5.48 3.76
N THR A 20 -6.48 -6.54 3.43
CA THR A 20 -7.94 -6.57 3.65
C THR A 20 -8.29 -6.38 5.13
N THR A 21 -7.52 -6.96 6.06
CA THR A 21 -7.80 -6.76 7.50
C THR A 21 -7.48 -5.34 7.96
N LEU A 22 -6.44 -4.69 7.41
CA LEU A 22 -6.07 -3.31 7.78
C LEU A 22 -7.17 -2.29 7.51
N HIS A 23 -8.09 -2.58 6.60
CA HIS A 23 -9.26 -1.74 6.33
C HIS A 23 -10.14 -1.59 7.57
N PHE A 24 -10.23 -2.62 8.40
CA PHE A 24 -11.10 -2.66 9.59
C PHE A 24 -10.37 -2.35 10.90
N TRP A 25 -9.04 -2.23 10.91
CA TRP A 25 -8.28 -2.12 12.15
C TRP A 25 -8.58 -0.85 12.92
N PHE A 26 -8.91 0.26 12.25
CA PHE A 26 -9.26 1.50 12.92
C PHE A 26 -10.55 1.34 13.73
N GLU A 27 -11.59 0.70 13.18
CA GLU A 27 -12.82 0.36 13.88
C GLU A 27 -12.59 -0.69 14.98
N TRP A 28 -11.86 -1.77 14.68
CA TRP A 28 -11.60 -2.84 15.64
C TRP A 28 -10.81 -2.39 16.87
N THR A 29 -10.07 -1.30 16.77
CA THR A 29 -9.31 -0.70 17.88
C THR A 29 -10.05 0.45 18.54
N ASP A 30 -11.38 0.55 18.31
CA ASP A 30 -12.22 1.60 18.89
C ASP A 30 -11.69 3.00 18.53
N TYR A 31 -11.38 3.17 17.25
CA TYR A 31 -10.87 4.42 16.67
C TYR A 31 -9.60 4.97 17.33
N TRP A 32 -8.78 4.08 17.88
CA TRP A 32 -7.54 4.43 18.53
C TRP A 32 -6.58 5.14 17.57
N LYS A 33 -6.40 6.45 17.77
CA LYS A 33 -5.69 7.33 16.83
C LYS A 33 -4.29 6.82 16.41
N PRO A 34 -3.43 6.23 17.28
CA PRO A 34 -2.12 5.74 16.85
C PRO A 34 -2.14 4.65 15.77
N ILE A 35 -3.20 3.86 15.65
CA ILE A 35 -3.31 2.84 14.59
C ILE A 35 -3.44 3.47 13.19
N ALA A 36 -3.89 4.73 13.10
CA ALA A 36 -3.99 5.50 11.87
C ALA A 36 -2.64 5.67 11.13
N LEU A 37 -1.51 5.42 11.80
CA LEU A 37 -0.19 5.37 11.16
C LEU A 37 -0.14 4.30 10.07
N ILE A 38 -0.87 3.19 10.24
CA ILE A 38 -0.80 2.02 9.34
C ILE A 38 -2.17 1.62 8.77
N ALA A 39 -3.25 1.74 9.54
CA ALA A 39 -4.60 1.37 9.12
C ALA A 39 -5.27 2.46 8.29
N ALA A 40 -6.25 2.07 7.47
CA ALA A 40 -7.15 3.01 6.81
C ALA A 40 -8.10 3.64 7.84
N VAL A 41 -8.28 4.97 7.79
CA VAL A 41 -9.12 5.72 8.73
C VAL A 41 -10.39 6.26 8.09
N ASN A 42 -10.49 6.19 6.78
CA ASN A 42 -11.65 6.60 6.00
C ASN A 42 -11.63 5.98 4.60
N GLU A 43 -12.70 6.21 3.82
CA GLU A 43 -12.89 5.67 2.47
C GLU A 43 -12.23 6.52 1.36
N SER A 44 -11.15 7.24 1.66
CA SER A 44 -10.40 7.96 0.62
C SER A 44 -9.44 7.04 -0.13
N THR A 45 -9.14 7.38 -1.37
CA THR A 45 -8.17 6.61 -2.19
C THR A 45 -6.79 6.54 -1.53
N TRP A 46 -6.36 7.60 -0.84
CA TRP A 46 -5.10 7.64 -0.10
C TRP A 46 -5.02 6.56 0.99
N GLU A 47 -6.08 6.42 1.77
CA GLU A 47 -6.13 5.43 2.84
C GLU A 47 -6.11 4.00 2.31
N HIS A 48 -6.75 3.75 1.17
CA HIS A 48 -6.69 2.46 0.50
C HIS A 48 -5.28 2.09 -0.01
N PHE A 49 -4.43 3.07 -0.35
CA PHE A 49 -3.03 2.79 -0.71
C PHE A 49 -2.26 2.13 0.44
N LYS A 50 -2.57 2.48 1.70
CA LYS A 50 -1.92 1.91 2.89
C LYS A 50 -2.17 0.41 3.01
N MET A 51 -3.31 -0.07 2.55
CA MET A 51 -3.68 -1.49 2.58
C MET A 51 -2.74 -2.37 1.75
N ALA A 52 -2.14 -1.85 0.69
CA ALA A 52 -1.13 -2.56 -0.09
C ALA A 52 0.30 -2.27 0.44
N PHE A 53 0.57 -1.02 0.79
CA PHE A 53 1.91 -0.56 1.16
C PHE A 53 2.42 -1.19 2.45
N TRP A 54 1.67 -1.11 3.56
CA TRP A 54 2.14 -1.58 4.86
C TRP A 54 2.35 -3.09 4.92
N PRO A 55 1.40 -3.94 4.47
CA PRO A 55 1.63 -5.37 4.41
C PRO A 55 2.79 -5.73 3.48
N GLY A 56 2.93 -5.02 2.35
CA GLY A 56 4.03 -5.21 1.41
C GLY A 56 5.38 -4.85 2.02
N LEU A 57 5.47 -3.76 2.78
CA LEU A 57 6.69 -3.37 3.48
C LEU A 57 7.05 -4.38 4.58
N PHE A 58 6.09 -4.81 5.41
CA PHE A 58 6.33 -5.81 6.44
C PHE A 58 6.75 -7.14 5.82
N PHE A 59 6.12 -7.55 4.73
CA PHE A 59 6.53 -8.74 4.01
C PHE A 59 7.95 -8.61 3.44
N ALA A 60 8.31 -7.45 2.88
CA ALA A 60 9.66 -7.19 2.37
C ALA A 60 10.73 -7.33 3.47
N LEU A 61 10.42 -6.89 4.71
CA LEU A 61 11.32 -7.08 5.85
C LEU A 61 11.47 -8.56 6.22
N ILE A 62 10.37 -9.34 6.17
CA ILE A 62 10.38 -10.77 6.46
C ILE A 62 11.19 -11.55 5.40
N GLU A 63 11.03 -11.25 4.12
CA GLU A 63 11.70 -11.97 3.05
C GLU A 63 13.18 -11.58 2.85
N TYR A 64 13.57 -10.37 3.30
CA TYR A 64 14.94 -9.84 3.14
C TYR A 64 16.03 -10.83 3.54
N PRO A 65 16.05 -11.44 4.75
CA PRO A 65 17.10 -12.37 5.15
C PRO A 65 17.20 -13.60 4.23
N PHE A 66 16.12 -13.99 3.58
CA PHE A 66 16.06 -15.16 2.71
C PHE A 66 16.51 -14.87 1.27
N LEU A 67 16.37 -13.61 0.82
CA LEU A 67 16.64 -13.21 -0.56
C LEU A 67 17.92 -12.37 -0.73
N LYS A 68 18.41 -11.67 0.29
CA LYS A 68 19.55 -10.74 0.21
C LYS A 68 20.83 -11.31 -0.38
N ASN A 69 21.07 -12.64 -0.20
CA ASN A 69 22.28 -13.32 -0.69
C ASN A 69 22.11 -13.93 -2.08
N ILE A 70 20.91 -13.94 -2.63
CA ILE A 70 20.59 -14.54 -3.92
C ILE A 70 20.05 -13.54 -4.93
N THR A 71 19.85 -12.29 -4.52
CA THR A 71 19.41 -11.19 -5.39
C THR A 71 20.33 -9.99 -5.24
N ASN A 72 20.49 -9.19 -6.30
CA ASN A 72 21.40 -8.05 -6.31
C ASN A 72 20.71 -6.70 -6.07
N ASN A 73 19.41 -6.61 -6.34
CA ASN A 73 18.67 -5.35 -6.46
C ASN A 73 17.48 -5.25 -5.51
N PHE A 74 17.60 -5.83 -4.31
CA PHE A 74 16.48 -5.98 -3.38
C PHE A 74 15.77 -4.66 -3.06
N TYR A 75 16.49 -3.64 -2.61
CA TYR A 75 15.88 -2.37 -2.23
C TYR A 75 15.18 -1.67 -3.39
N VAL A 76 15.81 -1.69 -4.57
CA VAL A 76 15.21 -1.11 -5.79
C VAL A 76 13.95 -1.87 -6.19
N ALA A 77 13.97 -3.19 -6.11
CA ALA A 77 12.81 -4.02 -6.42
C ALA A 77 11.64 -3.73 -5.47
N LYS A 78 11.91 -3.67 -4.16
CA LYS A 78 10.85 -3.40 -3.17
C LYS A 78 10.32 -1.97 -3.26
N PHE A 79 11.18 -0.97 -3.43
CA PHE A 79 10.74 0.39 -3.67
C PHE A 79 9.86 0.48 -4.91
N ALA A 80 10.31 -0.07 -6.03
CA ALA A 80 9.55 0.00 -7.29
C ALA A 80 8.21 -0.74 -7.19
N GLY A 81 8.19 -1.94 -6.58
CA GLY A 81 6.95 -2.71 -6.38
C GLY A 81 5.96 -2.01 -5.46
N LEU A 82 6.41 -1.55 -4.28
CA LEU A 82 5.57 -0.86 -3.31
C LEU A 82 5.08 0.52 -3.80
N PHE A 83 5.87 1.23 -4.58
CA PHE A 83 5.46 2.47 -5.21
C PHE A 83 4.45 2.24 -6.36
N ALA A 84 4.64 1.14 -7.10
CA ALA A 84 3.74 0.81 -8.22
C ALA A 84 2.33 0.43 -7.76
N MET A 85 2.17 -0.19 -6.58
CA MET A 85 0.85 -0.59 -6.07
C MET A 85 -0.13 0.60 -5.96
N PRO A 86 0.18 1.71 -5.26
CA PRO A 86 -0.66 2.90 -5.25
C PRO A 86 -0.91 3.49 -6.64
N VAL A 87 0.10 3.53 -7.50
CA VAL A 87 -0.02 4.07 -8.87
C VAL A 87 -0.99 3.22 -9.70
N ILE A 88 -0.88 1.90 -9.64
CA ILE A 88 -1.80 0.98 -10.34
C ILE A 88 -3.21 1.12 -9.78
N THR A 89 -3.36 1.17 -8.45
CA THR A 89 -4.66 1.39 -7.80
C THR A 89 -5.29 2.68 -8.30
N MET A 90 -4.55 3.78 -8.31
CA MET A 90 -5.03 5.08 -8.79
C MET A 90 -5.51 5.02 -10.24
N ILE A 91 -4.69 4.45 -11.13
CA ILE A 91 -5.02 4.36 -12.56
C ILE A 91 -6.28 3.50 -12.77
N LEU A 92 -6.35 2.33 -12.14
CA LEU A 92 -7.47 1.42 -12.32
C LEU A 92 -8.75 1.96 -11.67
N PHE A 93 -8.67 2.49 -10.45
CA PHE A 93 -9.80 3.04 -9.71
C PHE A 93 -10.44 4.23 -10.45
N TYR A 94 -9.65 5.26 -10.75
CA TYR A 94 -10.17 6.42 -11.49
C TYR A 94 -10.50 6.09 -12.94
N GLY A 95 -9.82 5.12 -13.53
CA GLY A 95 -10.14 4.62 -14.87
C GLY A 95 -11.54 4.03 -14.94
N TYR A 96 -11.89 3.07 -14.06
CA TYR A 96 -13.22 2.46 -14.12
C TYR A 96 -14.32 3.40 -13.59
N THR A 97 -14.05 4.18 -12.52
CA THR A 97 -15.06 5.11 -11.97
C THR A 97 -15.41 6.24 -12.93
N SER A 98 -14.48 6.67 -13.78
CA SER A 98 -14.77 7.63 -14.85
C SER A 98 -15.73 7.08 -15.92
N LEU A 99 -15.77 5.76 -16.10
CA LEU A 99 -16.65 5.09 -17.05
C LEU A 99 -18.02 4.74 -16.45
N THR A 100 -18.04 4.32 -15.18
CA THR A 100 -19.25 3.86 -14.47
C THR A 100 -20.00 4.98 -13.77
N GLY A 101 -19.34 6.12 -13.51
CA GLY A 101 -19.88 7.25 -12.74
C GLY A 101 -19.97 7.00 -11.22
N THR A 102 -19.60 5.80 -10.74
CA THR A 102 -19.65 5.42 -9.33
C THR A 102 -18.59 4.36 -9.00
N HIS A 103 -18.23 4.23 -7.71
CA HIS A 103 -17.42 3.11 -7.25
C HIS A 103 -18.29 1.89 -6.95
N LEU A 104 -17.73 0.70 -7.13
CA LEU A 104 -18.38 -0.58 -6.92
C LEU A 104 -17.47 -1.46 -6.06
N LEU A 105 -17.93 -1.91 -4.89
CA LEU A 105 -17.13 -2.68 -3.93
C LEU A 105 -16.38 -3.86 -4.57
N TRP A 106 -17.05 -4.65 -5.41
CA TRP A 106 -16.40 -5.79 -6.08
C TRP A 106 -15.30 -5.37 -7.05
N ALA A 107 -15.46 -4.21 -7.72
CA ALA A 107 -14.45 -3.67 -8.61
C ALA A 107 -13.25 -3.11 -7.80
N ASP A 108 -13.50 -2.47 -6.67
CA ASP A 108 -12.46 -1.96 -5.76
C ASP A 108 -11.59 -3.10 -5.22
N VAL A 109 -12.21 -4.24 -4.86
CA VAL A 109 -11.49 -5.45 -4.45
C VAL A 109 -10.62 -6.01 -5.59
N ILE A 110 -11.14 -6.05 -6.81
CA ILE A 110 -10.37 -6.49 -7.98
C ILE A 110 -9.20 -5.53 -8.25
N VAL A 111 -9.43 -4.21 -8.21
CA VAL A 111 -8.39 -3.19 -8.35
C VAL A 111 -7.28 -3.38 -7.32
N PHE A 112 -7.63 -3.59 -6.06
CA PHE A 112 -6.67 -3.87 -5.00
C PHE A 112 -5.84 -5.12 -5.29
N ILE A 113 -6.46 -6.26 -5.64
CA ILE A 113 -5.74 -7.50 -5.97
C ILE A 113 -4.82 -7.30 -7.19
N LEU A 114 -5.31 -6.66 -8.25
CA LEU A 114 -4.50 -6.40 -9.45
C LEU A 114 -3.31 -5.48 -9.17
N SER A 115 -3.47 -4.49 -8.29
CA SER A 115 -2.38 -3.61 -7.90
C SER A 115 -1.29 -4.34 -7.14
N VAL A 116 -1.66 -5.24 -6.21
CA VAL A 116 -0.71 -6.08 -5.48
C VAL A 116 0.02 -7.03 -6.44
N ILE A 117 -0.70 -7.69 -7.34
CA ILE A 117 -0.08 -8.57 -8.36
C ILE A 117 0.90 -7.77 -9.23
N GLY A 118 0.49 -6.60 -9.71
CA GLY A 118 1.33 -5.75 -10.55
C GLY A 118 2.60 -5.28 -9.82
N GLY A 119 2.48 -4.84 -8.57
CA GLY A 119 3.62 -4.44 -7.76
C GLY A 119 4.59 -5.59 -7.49
N GLN A 120 4.08 -6.77 -7.12
CA GLN A 120 4.92 -7.97 -6.91
C GLN A 120 5.55 -8.47 -8.22
N TRP A 121 4.87 -8.33 -9.35
CA TRP A 121 5.45 -8.62 -10.66
C TRP A 121 6.62 -7.69 -11.02
N ILE A 122 6.48 -6.40 -10.75
CA ILE A 122 7.55 -5.41 -10.94
C ILE A 122 8.74 -5.76 -10.03
N SER A 123 8.48 -6.04 -8.75
CA SER A 123 9.49 -6.50 -7.80
C SER A 123 10.23 -7.73 -8.31
N LEU A 124 9.49 -8.80 -8.70
CA LEU A 124 10.04 -10.03 -9.24
C LEU A 124 10.95 -9.78 -10.46
N THR A 125 10.50 -8.93 -11.38
CA THR A 125 11.26 -8.62 -12.61
C THR A 125 12.62 -7.99 -12.28
N ILE A 126 12.68 -7.11 -11.28
CA ILE A 126 13.91 -6.45 -10.84
C ILE A 126 14.78 -7.41 -10.03
N LEU A 127 14.21 -8.20 -9.12
CA LEU A 127 14.93 -9.19 -8.32
C LEU A 127 15.62 -10.28 -9.15
N THR A 128 15.01 -10.64 -10.28
CA THR A 128 15.54 -11.69 -11.17
C THR A 128 16.57 -11.18 -12.17
N LYS A 129 16.80 -9.86 -12.26
CA LYS A 129 17.89 -9.30 -13.08
C LYS A 129 19.25 -9.71 -12.52
N THR A 130 20.13 -10.22 -13.39
CA THR A 130 21.47 -10.69 -13.02
C THR A 130 22.46 -9.54 -12.76
N GLY A 131 22.26 -8.38 -13.41
CA GLY A 131 23.12 -7.21 -13.23
C GLY A 131 22.82 -6.47 -11.94
N LYS A 132 23.87 -6.15 -11.17
CA LYS A 132 23.76 -5.28 -10.00
C LYS A 132 23.63 -3.82 -10.44
N LEU A 133 22.59 -3.15 -9.98
CA LEU A 133 22.41 -1.70 -10.18
C LEU A 133 23.43 -0.92 -9.35
N GLN A 134 23.69 0.31 -9.76
CA GLN A 134 24.64 1.20 -9.08
C GLN A 134 24.26 1.43 -7.62
N PRO A 135 25.22 1.63 -6.72
CA PRO A 135 24.94 1.95 -5.31
C PRO A 135 24.03 3.17 -5.13
N SER A 136 24.14 4.18 -5.99
CA SER A 136 23.26 5.35 -6.00
C SER A 136 21.79 4.98 -6.18
N SER A 137 21.48 3.99 -7.04
CA SER A 137 20.11 3.51 -7.23
C SER A 137 19.57 2.80 -5.99
N GLN A 138 20.42 2.06 -5.26
CA GLN A 138 20.03 1.42 -4.00
C GLN A 138 19.75 2.48 -2.91
N ASN A 139 20.60 3.50 -2.80
CA ASN A 139 20.42 4.59 -1.85
C ASN A 139 19.15 5.41 -2.17
N PHE A 140 18.91 5.69 -3.45
CA PHE A 140 17.67 6.34 -3.90
C PHE A 140 16.43 5.52 -3.51
N ALA A 141 16.46 4.21 -3.72
CA ALA A 141 15.35 3.33 -3.36
C ALA A 141 15.08 3.31 -1.85
N ILE A 142 16.13 3.27 -1.03
CA ILE A 142 16.01 3.34 0.44
C ILE A 142 15.41 4.69 0.85
N ALA A 143 15.92 5.80 0.31
CA ALA A 143 15.36 7.12 0.60
C ALA A 143 13.89 7.22 0.17
N GLY A 144 13.54 6.68 -1.00
CA GLY A 144 12.16 6.60 -1.47
C GLY A 144 11.26 5.79 -0.55
N LEU A 145 11.72 4.63 -0.04
CA LEU A 145 10.97 3.85 0.96
C LEU A 145 10.74 4.64 2.26
N VAL A 146 11.76 5.35 2.74
CA VAL A 146 11.60 6.20 3.94
C VAL A 146 10.57 7.30 3.70
N ILE A 147 10.60 7.96 2.53
CA ILE A 147 9.61 8.99 2.17
C ILE A 147 8.21 8.38 2.11
N LEU A 148 8.02 7.20 1.53
CA LEU A 148 6.73 6.53 1.49
C LEU A 148 6.22 6.16 2.89
N VAL A 149 7.10 5.65 3.78
CA VAL A 149 6.78 5.37 5.18
C VAL A 149 6.27 6.64 5.88
N LEU A 150 7.01 7.74 5.77
CA LEU A 150 6.61 9.02 6.37
C LEU A 150 5.30 9.55 5.78
N ALA A 151 5.14 9.48 4.46
CA ALA A 151 3.90 9.92 3.80
C ALA A 151 2.69 9.11 4.25
N PHE A 152 2.76 7.77 4.19
CA PHE A 152 1.64 6.92 4.59
C PHE A 152 1.37 6.90 6.10
N SER A 153 2.37 7.24 6.93
CA SER A 153 2.14 7.40 8.37
C SER A 153 1.51 8.73 8.73
N LEU A 154 1.97 9.84 8.12
CA LEU A 154 1.66 11.18 8.62
C LEU A 154 0.47 11.85 7.90
N LEU A 155 0.23 11.51 6.63
CA LEU A 155 -0.79 12.21 5.84
C LEU A 155 -2.23 11.81 6.18
N SER A 156 -2.45 10.81 7.03
CA SER A 156 -3.78 10.57 7.64
C SER A 156 -4.09 11.58 8.74
N TYR A 157 -3.06 12.09 9.43
CA TYR A 157 -3.21 13.15 10.47
C TYR A 157 -3.17 14.56 9.86
N PHE A 158 -2.42 14.74 8.78
CA PHE A 158 -2.22 16.01 8.09
C PHE A 158 -2.57 15.87 6.60
N PRO A 159 -3.84 15.59 6.27
CA PRO A 159 -4.25 15.29 4.90
C PRO A 159 -4.11 16.50 3.98
N LEU A 160 -3.66 16.24 2.76
CA LEU A 160 -3.69 17.27 1.71
C LEU A 160 -5.13 17.44 1.21
N LYS A 161 -5.57 18.69 1.02
CA LYS A 161 -6.93 18.99 0.52
C LYS A 161 -7.00 18.81 -1.00
N ASN A 162 -7.05 17.55 -1.44
CA ASN A 162 -7.22 17.19 -2.85
C ASN A 162 -8.02 15.88 -3.00
N PHE A 163 -8.35 15.52 -4.23
CA PHE A 163 -9.22 14.37 -4.56
C PHE A 163 -8.74 13.02 -4.03
N LEU A 164 -7.43 12.82 -3.81
CA LEU A 164 -6.89 11.56 -3.28
C LEU A 164 -7.23 11.34 -1.80
N PHE A 165 -7.37 12.43 -1.04
CA PHE A 165 -7.60 12.42 0.41
C PHE A 165 -9.06 12.65 0.79
N THR A 166 -9.91 12.93 -0.20
CA THR A 166 -11.34 13.19 0.04
C THR A 166 -12.05 11.87 0.32
N HIS A 167 -12.76 11.81 1.44
CA HIS A 167 -13.67 10.71 1.74
C HIS A 167 -14.83 10.69 0.72
N HIS A 168 -15.03 9.57 0.04
CA HIS A 168 -16.00 9.49 -1.06
C HIS A 168 -17.47 9.69 -0.65
N GLY A 169 -17.81 9.41 0.61
CA GLY A 169 -19.19 9.56 1.13
C GLY A 169 -19.49 10.93 1.73
N THR A 170 -18.55 11.51 2.52
CA THR A 170 -18.80 12.75 3.29
C THR A 170 -18.14 13.98 2.69
N GLY A 171 -17.12 13.82 1.85
CA GLY A 171 -16.28 14.92 1.36
C GLY A 171 -15.23 15.44 2.35
N GLU A 172 -15.12 14.83 3.52
CA GLU A 172 -14.18 15.20 4.59
C GLU A 172 -12.77 14.63 4.36
N TYR A 173 -11.82 15.00 5.22
CA TYR A 173 -10.40 14.68 5.09
C TYR A 173 -9.83 14.10 6.40
N GLY A 174 -8.97 13.09 6.30
CA GLY A 174 -8.23 12.54 7.43
C GLY A 174 -9.10 11.77 8.41
N ILE A 175 -8.74 11.80 9.69
CA ILE A 175 -9.50 11.15 10.76
C ILE A 175 -10.78 11.95 10.99
N LEU A 176 -11.94 11.30 10.77
CA LEU A 176 -13.25 11.98 10.83
C LEU A 176 -13.62 12.29 12.28
N SER A 177 -14.22 13.47 12.50
CA SER A 177 -14.62 13.95 13.84
C SER A 177 -15.85 13.22 14.40
N ASP A 178 -16.68 12.63 13.54
CA ASP A 178 -17.92 11.96 13.97
C ASP A 178 -17.65 10.69 14.81
N TYR A 179 -16.46 10.11 14.73
CA TYR A 179 -16.05 9.02 15.61
C TYR A 179 -15.84 9.44 17.08
N ASP A 180 -15.69 10.74 17.36
CA ASP A 180 -15.55 11.26 18.72
C ASP A 180 -16.93 11.48 19.44
N HIS A 181 -18.07 11.45 18.71
CA HIS A 181 -19.39 11.77 19.28
C HIS A 181 -20.21 10.55 19.70
N ASP A 182 -19.94 9.35 19.18
CA ASP A 182 -20.71 8.13 19.50
C ASP A 182 -20.30 7.47 20.84
N HIS A 183 -19.27 7.97 21.52
CA HIS A 183 -18.73 7.40 22.76
C HIS A 183 -18.98 8.25 24.03
N GLU A 184 -19.76 9.34 23.95
CA GLU A 184 -20.13 10.16 25.11
C GLU A 184 -21.53 9.83 25.70
N HIS A 185 -22.05 8.59 25.47
CA HIS A 185 -23.33 8.18 26.07
C HIS A 185 -23.21 6.88 26.85
#